data_cf2c931aaf971df05d1e1d0194533240
#
_entry.id   cf2c931aaf971df05d1e1d0194533240
#
_cell.length_a   1.000
_cell.length_b   1.000
_cell.length_c   1.000
_cell.angle_alpha   90.00
_cell.angle_beta   90.00
_cell.angle_gamma   90.00
#
_symmetry.space_group_name_H-M   'P 1'
#
loop_
_entity.id
_entity.type
_entity.pdbx_description
1 polymer ?
#
loop_
_entity_poly.entity_id
_entity_poly.type
_entity_poly.pdbx_seq_one_letter_code
_entity_poly.pdbx_strand_id
1 'polypeptide(L)'
;DYLLVVDMQSDYVAAGKAYDNEALTVAVNDKIASYPSNRVIYILNRFFWERKDSKKKFTTGLQVVSSRIFEKRRASCFTNPDLKDFLEGNGTKSIEFIGVDGNGCVKASVLAAVKENYQVSVDLSAVGVANQKKFSKTLKQWQDCGIKIR
;
A
#
# COMPACT_ATOMS: atom_id res chain seq x y z
N ASP A 1 -15.07 -2.27 3.66
CA ASP A 1 -14.03 -2.57 2.69
C ASP A 1 -13.22 -1.32 2.41
N TYR A 2 -11.89 -1.43 2.45
CA TYR A 2 -10.99 -0.30 2.30
C TYR A 2 -9.93 -0.58 1.24
N LEU A 3 -9.53 0.48 0.54
CA LEU A 3 -8.35 0.51 -0.31
C LEU A 3 -7.18 1.10 0.50
N LEU A 4 -6.07 0.38 0.59
CA LEU A 4 -4.82 0.87 1.17
C LEU A 4 -3.81 1.17 0.07
N VAL A 5 -3.42 2.44 -0.01
CA VAL A 5 -2.43 2.97 -0.96
C VAL A 5 -1.08 3.05 -0.23
N VAL A 6 -0.18 2.11 -0.54
CA VAL A 6 1.05 1.89 0.23
C VAL A 6 2.23 2.63 -0.40
N ASP A 7 2.86 3.49 0.37
CA ASP A 7 4.16 4.13 0.10
C ASP A 7 4.26 4.86 -1.26
N MET A 8 3.15 5.39 -1.76
CA MET A 8 3.13 6.24 -2.96
C MET A 8 3.67 7.64 -2.63
N GLN A 9 4.91 7.69 -2.22
CA GLN A 9 5.60 8.91 -1.76
C GLN A 9 6.82 9.22 -2.62
N SER A 10 7.20 10.49 -2.66
CA SER A 10 8.28 11.00 -3.52
C SER A 10 9.66 10.41 -3.19
N ASP A 11 9.84 9.84 -2.00
CA ASP A 11 11.04 9.08 -1.64
C ASP A 11 11.30 7.89 -2.58
N TYR A 12 10.24 7.28 -3.13
CA TYR A 12 10.30 6.04 -3.90
C TYR A 12 9.78 6.19 -5.32
N VAL A 13 8.72 6.97 -5.51
CA VAL A 13 7.99 7.12 -6.77
C VAL A 13 8.21 8.52 -7.30
N ALA A 14 9.25 8.70 -8.07
CA ALA A 14 9.64 9.98 -8.69
C ALA A 14 10.68 9.74 -9.78
N ALA A 15 10.93 10.74 -10.61
CA ALA A 15 11.99 10.71 -11.61
C ALA A 15 13.35 10.35 -10.97
N GLY A 16 14.06 9.40 -11.55
CA GLY A 16 15.35 8.90 -11.06
C GLY A 16 15.28 8.02 -9.80
N LYS A 17 14.11 7.67 -9.33
CA LYS A 17 13.89 6.72 -8.23
C LYS A 17 13.59 5.32 -8.75
N ALA A 18 13.41 4.36 -7.84
CA ALA A 18 13.14 2.95 -8.19
C ALA A 18 11.86 2.78 -9.02
N TYR A 19 10.91 3.69 -8.89
CA TYR A 19 9.63 3.69 -9.60
C TYR A 19 9.49 5.00 -10.38
N ASP A 20 10.32 5.16 -11.39
CA ASP A 20 10.26 6.25 -12.36
C ASP A 20 9.29 5.87 -13.49
N ASN A 21 8.00 5.78 -13.16
CA ASN A 21 6.99 5.36 -14.11
C ASN A 21 5.66 6.08 -13.83
N GLU A 22 5.33 7.03 -14.69
CA GLU A 22 4.04 7.75 -14.63
C GLU A 22 2.85 6.79 -14.76
N ALA A 23 2.98 5.70 -15.52
CA ALA A 23 1.91 4.72 -15.69
C ALA A 23 1.48 4.08 -14.37
N LEU A 24 2.41 3.89 -13.42
CA LEU A 24 2.06 3.40 -12.09
C LEU A 24 1.15 4.39 -11.36
N THR A 25 1.50 5.67 -11.37
CA THR A 25 0.68 6.72 -10.71
C THR A 25 -0.70 6.82 -11.34
N VAL A 26 -0.80 6.71 -12.67
CA VAL A 26 -2.08 6.68 -13.38
C VAL A 26 -2.91 5.48 -12.93
N ALA A 27 -2.35 4.27 -12.95
CA ALA A 27 -3.06 3.06 -12.51
C ALA A 27 -3.51 3.13 -11.05
N VAL A 28 -2.68 3.67 -10.18
CA VAL A 28 -3.03 3.90 -8.77
C VAL A 28 -4.19 4.90 -8.66
N ASN A 29 -4.17 5.99 -9.42
CA ASN A 29 -5.25 6.98 -9.43
C ASN A 29 -6.57 6.39 -9.96
N ASP A 30 -6.52 5.59 -11.01
CA ASP A 30 -7.70 4.91 -11.55
C ASP A 30 -8.33 3.98 -10.49
N LYS A 31 -7.49 3.28 -9.74
CA LYS A 31 -7.98 2.45 -8.64
C LYS A 31 -8.55 3.29 -7.50
N ILE A 32 -7.91 4.38 -7.11
CA ILE A 32 -8.43 5.32 -6.10
C ILE A 32 -9.83 5.83 -6.53
N ALA A 33 -9.97 6.22 -7.80
CA ALA A 33 -11.24 6.72 -8.34
C ALA A 33 -12.37 5.66 -8.32
N SER A 34 -12.04 4.39 -8.28
CA SER A 34 -13.02 3.29 -8.19
C SER A 34 -13.58 3.05 -6.79
N TYR A 35 -13.05 3.73 -5.79
CA TYR A 35 -13.49 3.63 -4.39
C TYR A 35 -14.16 4.93 -3.92
N PRO A 36 -15.16 4.86 -3.02
CA PRO A 36 -15.62 6.04 -2.29
C PRO A 36 -14.46 6.68 -1.54
N SER A 37 -14.36 8.00 -1.54
CA SER A 37 -13.26 8.73 -0.92
C SER A 37 -13.06 8.38 0.56
N ASN A 38 -14.16 8.12 1.29
CA ASN A 38 -14.13 7.71 2.69
C ASN A 38 -13.69 6.25 2.90
N ARG A 39 -13.35 5.52 1.85
CA ARG A 39 -12.86 4.14 1.89
C ARG A 39 -11.40 4.03 1.40
N VAL A 40 -10.73 5.14 1.16
CA VAL A 40 -9.32 5.19 0.76
C VAL A 40 -8.45 5.59 1.94
N ILE A 41 -7.42 4.79 2.21
CA ILE A 41 -6.43 5.01 3.25
C ILE A 41 -5.05 5.10 2.61
N TYR A 42 -4.27 6.09 3.00
CA TYR A 42 -2.89 6.26 2.55
C TYR A 42 -1.91 5.85 3.63
N ILE A 43 -0.92 5.07 3.25
CA ILE A 43 0.17 4.64 4.12
C ILE A 43 1.44 5.37 3.69
N LEU A 44 2.09 6.05 4.62
CA LEU A 44 3.40 6.65 4.45
C LEU A 44 4.44 5.88 5.25
N ASN A 45 5.62 5.73 4.68
CA ASN A 45 6.74 5.09 5.35
C ASN A 45 7.73 6.12 5.86
N ARG A 46 8.07 6.01 7.13
CA ARG A 46 9.18 6.71 7.77
C ARG A 46 9.99 5.67 8.53
N PHE A 47 11.15 5.32 8.05
CA PHE A 47 12.01 4.38 8.77
C PHE A 47 12.37 4.90 10.15
N PHE A 48 12.65 3.99 11.10
CA PHE A 48 12.94 4.34 12.48
C PHE A 48 14.22 5.18 12.65
N TRP A 49 15.12 5.14 11.67
CA TRP A 49 16.34 5.97 11.64
C TRP A 49 16.14 7.36 11.01
N GLU A 50 15.00 7.62 10.38
CA GLU A 50 14.70 8.92 9.79
C GLU A 50 14.23 9.90 10.85
N ARG A 51 14.51 11.19 10.63
CA ARG A 51 14.09 12.25 11.54
C ARG A 51 12.56 12.33 11.59
N LYS A 52 12.02 12.44 12.82
CA LYS A 52 10.57 12.53 13.05
C LYS A 52 9.94 13.81 12.49
N ASP A 53 10.73 14.87 12.33
CA ASP A 53 10.29 16.18 11.87
C ASP A 53 10.42 16.35 10.34
N SER A 54 11.04 15.41 9.63
CA SER A 54 11.10 15.45 8.16
C SER A 54 9.70 15.25 7.56
N LYS A 55 9.30 16.14 6.64
CA LYS A 55 8.02 16.02 5.96
C LYS A 55 8.07 14.93 4.91
N LYS A 56 7.11 13.99 4.96
CA LYS A 56 6.86 13.03 3.89
C LYS A 56 5.84 13.60 2.92
N LYS A 57 6.12 13.44 1.62
CA LYS A 57 5.26 13.93 0.55
C LYS A 57 4.79 12.78 -0.32
N PHE A 58 3.55 12.81 -0.72
CA PHE A 58 3.05 11.93 -1.77
C PHE A 58 3.76 12.22 -3.10
N THR A 59 3.83 11.20 -3.95
CA THR A 59 4.38 11.40 -5.30
C THR A 59 3.55 12.42 -6.07
N THR A 60 4.22 13.15 -6.96
CA THR A 60 3.57 14.15 -7.81
C THR A 60 2.48 13.49 -8.66
N GLY A 61 1.31 14.10 -8.71
CA GLY A 61 0.17 13.61 -9.48
C GLY A 61 -0.70 12.58 -8.78
N LEU A 62 -0.33 12.10 -7.58
CA LEU A 62 -1.21 11.22 -6.81
C LEU A 62 -2.48 11.93 -6.39
N GLN A 63 -3.62 11.31 -6.63
CA GLN A 63 -4.91 11.79 -6.13
C GLN A 63 -5.05 11.45 -4.63
N VAL A 64 -5.19 12.49 -3.80
CA VAL A 64 -5.41 12.34 -2.37
C VAL A 64 -6.84 12.75 -2.07
N VAL A 65 -7.73 11.76 -1.92
CA VAL A 65 -9.18 11.95 -1.80
C VAL A 65 -9.69 11.85 -0.37
N SER A 66 -8.82 11.50 0.58
CA SER A 66 -9.17 11.43 2.01
C SER A 66 -8.02 11.92 2.88
N SER A 67 -8.37 12.29 4.11
CA SER A 67 -7.40 12.65 5.16
C SER A 67 -6.95 11.45 6.01
N ARG A 68 -7.34 10.23 5.64
CA ARG A 68 -6.95 9.00 6.35
C ARG A 68 -5.55 8.60 5.96
N ILE A 69 -4.58 9.16 6.67
CA ILE A 69 -3.15 8.93 6.43
C ILE A 69 -2.57 8.31 7.70
N PHE A 70 -1.95 7.14 7.56
CA PHE A 70 -1.25 6.46 8.64
C PHE A 70 0.22 6.29 8.28
N GLU A 71 1.09 6.58 9.23
CA GLU A 71 2.53 6.44 9.05
C GLU A 71 3.00 5.12 9.67
N LYS A 72 3.85 4.41 8.97
CA LYS A 72 4.53 3.22 9.48
C LYS A 72 6.03 3.42 9.54
N ARG A 73 6.68 2.66 10.37
CA ARG A 73 8.15 2.71 10.55
C ARG A 73 8.85 1.41 10.19
N ARG A 74 8.07 0.40 9.81
CA ARG A 74 8.52 -0.92 9.37
C ARG A 74 7.80 -1.32 8.09
N ALA A 75 8.16 -2.46 7.50
CA ALA A 75 7.61 -2.90 6.22
C ALA A 75 6.08 -3.02 6.24
N SER A 76 5.50 -3.70 7.24
CA SER A 76 4.05 -3.85 7.35
C SER A 76 3.37 -2.58 7.90
N CYS A 77 2.27 -2.16 7.28
CA CYS A 77 1.45 -1.07 7.80
C CYS A 77 0.72 -1.44 9.10
N PHE A 78 0.54 -2.72 9.39
CA PHE A 78 -0.05 -3.20 10.64
C PHE A 78 0.88 -3.07 11.86
N THR A 79 2.09 -2.59 11.66
CA THR A 79 2.95 -2.15 12.78
C THR A 79 2.50 -0.82 13.40
N ASN A 80 1.61 -0.09 12.74
CA ASN A 80 0.94 1.07 13.32
C ASN A 80 -0.37 0.62 14.00
N PRO A 81 -0.46 0.69 15.35
CA PRO A 81 -1.65 0.26 16.08
C PRO A 81 -2.89 1.10 15.76
N ASP A 82 -2.73 2.40 15.43
CA ASP A 82 -3.86 3.27 15.11
C ASP A 82 -4.58 2.84 13.83
N LEU A 83 -3.84 2.32 12.84
CA LEU A 83 -4.44 1.75 11.64
C LEU A 83 -5.28 0.51 11.98
N LYS A 84 -4.75 -0.37 12.82
CA LYS A 84 -5.45 -1.58 13.24
C LYS A 84 -6.73 -1.23 14.00
N ASP A 85 -6.64 -0.35 14.98
CA ASP A 85 -7.78 0.13 15.76
C ASP A 85 -8.84 0.79 14.87
N PHE A 86 -8.42 1.58 13.89
CA PHE A 86 -9.32 2.19 12.90
C PHE A 86 -10.09 1.14 12.09
N LEU A 87 -9.38 0.15 11.54
CA LEU A 87 -9.99 -0.89 10.71
C LEU A 87 -10.96 -1.77 11.52
N GLU A 88 -10.56 -2.17 12.73
CA GLU A 88 -11.40 -2.96 13.65
C GLU A 88 -12.62 -2.15 14.10
N GLY A 89 -12.44 -0.89 14.51
CA GLY A 89 -13.51 -0.01 14.96
C GLY A 89 -14.56 0.28 13.87
N ASN A 90 -14.17 0.18 12.59
CA ASN A 90 -15.08 0.32 11.45
C ASN A 90 -15.66 -1.02 10.95
N GLY A 91 -15.43 -2.11 11.64
CA GLY A 91 -15.94 -3.43 11.27
C GLY A 91 -15.45 -3.91 9.90
N THR A 92 -14.24 -3.54 9.52
CA THR A 92 -13.64 -3.87 8.22
C THR A 92 -13.58 -5.38 8.01
N LYS A 93 -14.01 -5.84 6.84
CA LYS A 93 -13.97 -7.27 6.46
C LYS A 93 -12.96 -7.54 5.36
N SER A 94 -12.82 -6.62 4.41
CA SER A 94 -11.93 -6.79 3.28
C SER A 94 -11.05 -5.57 3.06
N ILE A 95 -9.84 -5.82 2.55
CA ILE A 95 -8.84 -4.80 2.25
C ILE A 95 -8.23 -5.11 0.89
N GLU A 96 -8.20 -4.12 0.02
CA GLU A 96 -7.44 -4.17 -1.22
C GLU A 96 -6.17 -3.34 -1.08
N PHE A 97 -5.04 -3.87 -1.56
CA PHE A 97 -3.74 -3.21 -1.50
C PHE A 97 -3.24 -2.83 -2.88
N ILE A 98 -2.68 -1.62 -2.97
CA ILE A 98 -1.95 -1.09 -4.14
C ILE A 98 -0.73 -0.30 -3.66
N GLY A 99 0.13 0.11 -4.57
CA GLY A 99 1.32 0.92 -4.26
C GLY A 99 2.63 0.17 -4.41
N VAL A 100 3.62 0.49 -3.59
CA VAL A 100 4.99 -0.04 -3.71
C VAL A 100 5.54 -0.58 -2.38
N ASP A 101 6.44 -1.50 -2.38
CA ASP A 101 6.87 -2.45 -3.42
C ASP A 101 6.16 -3.79 -3.25
N GLY A 102 5.84 -4.42 -4.37
CA GLY A 102 5.16 -5.71 -4.38
C GLY A 102 5.92 -6.84 -3.66
N ASN A 103 7.26 -6.78 -3.61
CA ASN A 103 8.09 -7.71 -2.84
C ASN A 103 8.43 -7.22 -1.43
N GLY A 104 8.11 -5.97 -1.11
CA GLY A 104 8.48 -5.29 0.12
C GLY A 104 7.29 -4.94 0.99
N CYS A 105 7.00 -3.64 1.10
CA CYS A 105 5.98 -3.12 2.01
C CYS A 105 4.56 -3.59 1.67
N VAL A 106 4.21 -3.70 0.38
CA VAL A 106 2.92 -4.27 -0.02
C VAL A 106 2.84 -5.72 0.42
N LYS A 107 3.86 -6.54 0.10
CA LYS A 107 3.91 -7.95 0.51
C LYS A 107 3.75 -8.11 2.02
N ALA A 108 4.52 -7.37 2.80
CA ALA A 108 4.49 -7.47 4.26
C ALA A 108 3.11 -7.09 4.83
N SER A 109 2.49 -6.05 4.29
CA SER A 109 1.17 -5.59 4.71
C SER A 109 0.07 -6.56 4.34
N VAL A 110 0.10 -7.09 3.12
CA VAL A 110 -0.83 -8.11 2.60
C VAL A 110 -0.82 -9.37 3.47
N LEU A 111 0.37 -9.90 3.77
CA LEU A 111 0.51 -11.10 4.60
C LEU A 111 0.08 -10.85 6.05
N ALA A 112 0.34 -9.66 6.58
CA ALA A 112 -0.13 -9.27 7.91
C ALA A 112 -1.66 -9.16 7.95
N ALA A 113 -2.29 -8.59 6.92
CA ALA A 113 -3.75 -8.51 6.83
C ALA A 113 -4.42 -9.89 6.83
N VAL A 114 -3.84 -10.86 6.12
CA VAL A 114 -4.33 -12.26 6.14
C VAL A 114 -4.24 -12.85 7.55
N LYS A 115 -3.14 -12.61 8.27
CA LYS A 115 -2.99 -13.08 9.67
C LYS A 115 -4.01 -12.45 10.63
N GLU A 116 -4.44 -11.22 10.34
CA GLU A 116 -5.51 -10.53 11.08
C GLU A 116 -6.92 -10.92 10.59
N ASN A 117 -7.03 -11.96 9.76
CA ASN A 117 -8.27 -12.54 9.24
C ASN A 117 -9.08 -11.62 8.30
N TYR A 118 -8.45 -10.64 7.65
CA TYR A 118 -9.10 -9.88 6.59
C TYR A 118 -9.17 -10.69 5.29
N GLN A 119 -10.23 -10.48 4.52
CA GLN A 119 -10.26 -10.86 3.12
C GLN A 119 -9.37 -9.90 2.33
N VAL A 120 -8.36 -10.42 1.67
CA VAL A 120 -7.33 -9.58 1.04
C VAL A 120 -7.36 -9.72 -0.47
N SER A 121 -7.28 -8.58 -1.16
CA SER A 121 -7.04 -8.52 -2.60
C SER A 121 -5.91 -7.56 -2.94
N VAL A 122 -5.31 -7.78 -4.11
CA VAL A 122 -4.25 -6.95 -4.67
C VAL A 122 -4.53 -6.72 -6.13
N ASP A 123 -4.49 -5.46 -6.58
CA ASP A 123 -4.58 -5.12 -8.00
C ASP A 123 -3.17 -4.94 -8.57
N LEU A 124 -2.72 -5.90 -9.38
CA LEU A 124 -1.36 -5.91 -9.92
C LEU A 124 -1.07 -4.75 -10.86
N SER A 125 -2.09 -4.20 -11.53
CA SER A 125 -1.92 -3.05 -12.41
C SER A 125 -1.47 -1.79 -11.67
N ALA A 126 -1.82 -1.70 -10.38
CA ALA A 126 -1.50 -0.59 -9.48
C ALA A 126 -0.43 -0.94 -8.42
N VAL A 127 0.36 -1.98 -8.66
CA VAL A 127 1.49 -2.37 -7.78
C VAL A 127 2.81 -2.22 -8.50
N GLY A 128 3.69 -1.38 -7.96
CA GLY A 128 5.06 -1.24 -8.44
C GLY A 128 5.96 -2.33 -7.89
N VAL A 129 6.81 -2.89 -8.77
CA VAL A 129 7.75 -3.97 -8.45
C VAL A 129 9.11 -3.65 -9.04
N ALA A 130 10.12 -3.45 -8.19
CA ALA A 130 11.49 -3.20 -8.64
C ALA A 130 12.19 -4.48 -9.13
N ASN A 131 11.93 -5.61 -8.51
CA ASN A 131 12.55 -6.90 -8.86
C ASN A 131 11.50 -7.90 -9.36
N GLN A 132 11.26 -7.92 -10.67
CA GLN A 132 10.28 -8.81 -11.31
C GLN A 132 10.62 -10.30 -11.14
N LYS A 133 11.90 -10.67 -11.15
CA LYS A 133 12.29 -12.08 -10.98
C LYS A 133 11.90 -12.62 -9.60
N LYS A 134 12.03 -11.80 -8.58
CA LYS A 134 11.62 -12.17 -7.22
C LYS A 134 10.11 -12.19 -7.06
N PHE A 135 9.40 -11.40 -7.86
CA PHE A 135 7.96 -11.21 -7.71
C PHE A 135 7.14 -12.47 -7.99
N SER A 136 7.62 -13.35 -8.85
CA SER A 136 6.97 -14.65 -9.12
C SER A 136 6.80 -15.49 -7.84
N LYS A 137 7.80 -15.47 -6.95
CA LYS A 137 7.71 -16.13 -5.64
C LYS A 137 6.68 -15.45 -4.72
N THR A 138 6.63 -14.13 -4.75
CA THR A 138 5.64 -13.35 -3.99
C THR A 138 4.23 -13.68 -4.45
N LEU A 139 3.98 -13.71 -5.76
CA LEU A 139 2.68 -14.07 -6.32
C LEU A 139 2.24 -15.48 -5.90
N LYS A 140 3.16 -16.45 -6.00
CA LYS A 140 2.87 -17.82 -5.55
C LYS A 140 2.50 -17.85 -4.07
N GLN A 141 3.25 -17.16 -3.23
CA GLN A 141 2.95 -17.07 -1.79
C GLN A 141 1.57 -16.44 -1.53
N TRP A 142 1.21 -15.40 -2.26
CA TRP A 142 -0.11 -14.76 -2.14
C TRP A 142 -1.24 -15.71 -2.55
N GLN A 143 -1.06 -16.46 -3.66
CA GLN A 143 -2.00 -17.48 -4.10
C GLN A 143 -2.18 -18.57 -3.05
N ASP A 144 -1.08 -19.08 -2.50
CA ASP A 144 -1.09 -20.11 -1.45
C ASP A 144 -1.79 -19.63 -0.15
N CYS A 145 -1.78 -18.32 0.11
CA CYS A 145 -2.48 -17.68 1.24
C CYS A 145 -3.93 -17.29 0.93
N GLY A 146 -4.45 -17.61 -0.24
CA GLY A 146 -5.83 -17.29 -0.63
C GLY A 146 -6.09 -15.82 -0.94
N ILE A 147 -5.05 -15.03 -1.23
CA ILE A 147 -5.17 -13.62 -1.60
C ILE A 147 -5.74 -13.53 -3.02
N LYS A 148 -6.77 -12.70 -3.18
CA LYS A 148 -7.39 -12.47 -4.49
C LYS A 148 -6.52 -11.52 -5.32
N ILE A 149 -5.92 -12.03 -6.37
CA ILE A 149 -5.09 -11.26 -7.31
C ILE A 149 -5.94 -10.83 -8.50
N ARG A 150 -5.88 -9.56 -8.84
CA ARG A 150 -6.58 -8.97 -9.98
C ARG A 150 -5.60 -8.37 -10.96
#